data_20ce93a3325bf2d9d89a3848b6b72eff
#
_entry.id   20ce93a3325bf2d9d89a3848b6b72eff
#
_cell.length_a   1.000
_cell.length_b   1.000
_cell.length_c   1.000
_cell.angle_alpha   90.00
_cell.angle_beta   90.00
_cell.angle_gamma   90.00
#
_symmetry.space_group_name_H-M   'P 1'
#
loop_
_entity.id
_entity.type
_entity.pdbx_description
1 polymer ?
#
loop_
_entity_poly.entity_id
_entity_poly.type
_entity_poly.pdbx_seq_one_letter_code
_entity_poly.pdbx_strand_id
1 'polypeptide(L)'
;MPQTIQKEKFFDPRKPFQSQRPETHEEWQARMGGEVLAVVRSGLYLDFRFLDMALSALSPAPDERCRVLATDGQSLFYQPSHLLRLYQDNPKYLNRLYLHTIFHCVFRHLWLKGRREPQLWSLACDIAVENVIDSLNRTSVKRPLTYVRQNAYQQITAEETVVAAAPVYRWLTRQTPGVLRQLEREFVTDDHRLWPKDAPDQPQQLSLIHI
;
A
#
# COMPACT_ATOMS: atom_id res chain seq x y z
N MET A 1 -20.40 22.12 -42.82
CA MET A 1 -20.62 21.87 -41.39
C MET A 1 -19.92 22.96 -40.60
N PRO A 2 -20.62 23.82 -39.86
CA PRO A 2 -19.99 24.91 -39.10
C PRO A 2 -19.30 24.38 -37.86
N GLN A 3 -18.05 24.78 -37.66
CA GLN A 3 -17.26 24.53 -36.45
C GLN A 3 -17.84 25.32 -35.28
N THR A 4 -18.18 24.62 -34.20
CA THR A 4 -18.62 25.23 -32.96
C THR A 4 -17.44 25.91 -32.27
N ILE A 5 -17.41 27.24 -32.31
CA ILE A 5 -16.45 28.07 -31.60
C ILE A 5 -16.75 27.92 -30.08
N GLN A 6 -15.79 27.36 -29.33
CA GLN A 6 -15.85 27.38 -27.87
C GLN A 6 -15.83 28.83 -27.39
N LYS A 7 -16.91 29.26 -26.73
CA LYS A 7 -16.99 30.56 -26.08
C LYS A 7 -15.92 30.63 -24.95
N GLU A 8 -14.88 31.42 -25.18
CA GLU A 8 -13.97 31.84 -24.12
C GLU A 8 -14.78 32.41 -22.96
N LYS A 9 -14.48 31.97 -21.74
CA LYS A 9 -15.09 32.53 -20.53
C LYS A 9 -14.61 33.96 -20.36
N PHE A 10 -15.40 34.90 -20.81
CA PHE A 10 -15.14 36.33 -20.60
C PHE A 10 -15.07 36.64 -19.11
N PHE A 11 -14.02 37.36 -18.71
CA PHE A 11 -13.87 37.93 -17.37
C PHE A 11 -15.05 38.89 -17.10
N ASP A 12 -15.89 38.58 -16.09
CA ASP A 12 -16.97 39.43 -15.65
C ASP A 12 -16.48 40.34 -14.50
N PRO A 13 -16.23 41.62 -14.73
CA PRO A 13 -15.68 42.53 -13.70
C PRO A 13 -16.63 42.81 -12.52
N ARG A 14 -17.90 42.34 -12.60
CA ARG A 14 -18.90 42.48 -11.53
C ARG A 14 -18.91 41.32 -10.55
N LYS A 15 -18.23 40.23 -10.83
CA LYS A 15 -18.08 39.16 -9.86
C LYS A 15 -17.02 39.57 -8.86
N PRO A 16 -17.35 39.61 -7.54
CA PRO A 16 -16.34 39.91 -6.54
C PRO A 16 -15.21 38.92 -6.71
N PHE A 17 -13.98 39.42 -6.76
CA PHE A 17 -12.76 38.61 -6.73
C PHE A 17 -12.86 37.75 -5.45
N GLN A 18 -13.23 36.52 -5.57
CA GLN A 18 -13.12 35.56 -4.45
C GLN A 18 -11.64 35.47 -4.15
N SER A 19 -11.17 36.24 -3.21
CA SER A 19 -9.82 36.10 -2.67
C SER A 19 -9.78 34.69 -2.08
N GLN A 20 -9.24 33.74 -2.84
CA GLN A 20 -8.90 32.45 -2.28
C GLN A 20 -7.93 32.75 -1.14
N ARG A 21 -8.31 32.40 0.10
CA ARG A 21 -7.37 32.50 1.21
C ARG A 21 -6.09 31.78 0.83
N PRO A 22 -4.91 32.27 1.21
CA PRO A 22 -3.67 31.57 0.96
C PRO A 22 -3.77 30.16 1.55
N GLU A 23 -3.30 29.19 0.78
CA GLU A 23 -3.20 27.77 1.20
C GLU A 23 -2.34 27.71 2.48
N THR A 24 -2.82 27.00 3.50
CA THR A 24 -2.01 26.76 4.70
C THR A 24 -0.89 25.78 4.39
N HIS A 25 0.12 25.74 5.25
CA HIS A 25 1.23 24.79 5.10
C HIS A 25 0.73 23.32 5.14
N GLU A 26 -0.22 23.02 5.99
CA GLU A 26 -0.84 21.68 6.10
C GLU A 26 -1.62 21.30 4.85
N GLU A 27 -2.43 22.23 4.31
CA GLU A 27 -3.16 22.04 3.06
C GLU A 27 -2.20 21.80 1.89
N TRP A 28 -1.11 22.57 1.82
CA TRP A 28 -0.05 22.40 0.84
C TRP A 28 0.61 21.01 0.95
N GLN A 29 0.97 20.58 2.17
CA GLN A 29 1.56 19.26 2.40
C GLN A 29 0.60 18.14 1.98
N ALA A 30 -0.68 18.24 2.31
CA ALA A 30 -1.69 17.25 1.94
C ALA A 30 -1.84 17.15 0.42
N ARG A 31 -1.92 18.28 -0.28
CA ARG A 31 -1.98 18.33 -1.74
C ARG A 31 -0.72 17.74 -2.37
N MET A 32 0.47 18.18 -1.94
CA MET A 32 1.73 17.67 -2.45
C MET A 32 1.90 16.16 -2.18
N GLY A 33 1.45 15.68 -1.04
CA GLY A 33 1.43 14.25 -0.73
C GLY A 33 0.59 13.45 -1.73
N GLY A 34 -0.59 13.95 -2.09
CA GLY A 34 -1.42 13.35 -3.12
C GLY A 34 -0.75 13.33 -4.51
N GLU A 35 -0.06 14.42 -4.88
CA GLU A 35 0.71 14.50 -6.14
C GLU A 35 1.87 13.51 -6.15
N VAL A 36 2.60 13.38 -5.05
CA VAL A 36 3.68 12.38 -4.90
C VAL A 36 3.13 10.96 -5.07
N LEU A 37 2.01 10.62 -4.45
CA LEU A 37 1.39 9.30 -4.62
C LEU A 37 0.95 9.06 -6.07
N ALA A 38 0.47 10.10 -6.78
CA ALA A 38 0.14 9.99 -8.19
C ALA A 38 1.39 9.72 -9.06
N VAL A 39 2.52 10.35 -8.75
CA VAL A 39 3.81 10.10 -9.41
C VAL A 39 4.28 8.67 -9.15
N VAL A 40 4.25 8.22 -7.89
CA VAL A 40 4.59 6.84 -7.49
C VAL A 40 3.74 5.82 -8.27
N ARG A 41 2.43 6.00 -8.28
CA ARG A 41 1.49 5.15 -9.03
C ARG A 41 1.84 5.11 -10.52
N SER A 42 2.07 6.27 -11.13
CA SER A 42 2.42 6.36 -12.55
C SER A 42 3.75 5.66 -12.87
N GLY A 43 4.74 5.80 -12.00
CA GLY A 43 6.02 5.08 -12.12
C GLY A 43 5.86 3.57 -12.00
N LEU A 44 5.06 3.10 -11.04
CA LEU A 44 4.76 1.68 -10.87
C LEU A 44 3.96 1.12 -12.05
N TYR A 45 3.03 1.89 -12.63
CA TYR A 45 2.28 1.48 -13.79
C TYR A 45 3.17 1.15 -15.00
N LEU A 46 4.27 1.88 -15.20
CA LEU A 46 5.21 1.60 -16.30
C LEU A 46 5.83 0.20 -16.17
N ASP A 47 6.14 -0.24 -14.95
CA ASP A 47 6.74 -1.55 -14.67
C ASP A 47 5.69 -2.68 -14.54
N PHE A 48 4.47 -2.34 -14.11
CA PHE A 48 3.43 -3.29 -13.70
C PHE A 48 2.08 -2.97 -14.34
N ARG A 49 2.02 -2.86 -15.66
CA ARG A 49 0.78 -2.51 -16.42
C ARG A 49 -0.40 -3.44 -16.11
N PHE A 50 -0.12 -4.71 -15.80
CA PHE A 50 -1.14 -5.69 -15.43
C PHE A 50 -1.78 -5.42 -14.06
N LEU A 51 -1.20 -4.52 -13.25
CA LEU A 51 -1.75 -4.09 -11.96
C LEU A 51 -2.50 -2.76 -12.03
N ASP A 52 -2.79 -2.21 -13.21
CA ASP A 52 -3.39 -0.87 -13.38
C ASP A 52 -4.63 -0.66 -12.50
N MET A 53 -5.58 -1.58 -12.54
CA MET A 53 -6.78 -1.54 -11.71
C MET A 53 -6.45 -1.52 -10.21
N ALA A 54 -5.51 -2.36 -9.78
CA ALA A 54 -5.12 -2.44 -8.38
C ALA A 54 -4.37 -1.18 -7.91
N LEU A 55 -3.43 -0.68 -8.72
CA LEU A 55 -2.68 0.55 -8.42
C LEU A 55 -3.59 1.79 -8.31
N SER A 56 -4.75 1.76 -8.97
CA SER A 56 -5.72 2.86 -8.98
C SER A 56 -6.88 2.67 -8.00
N ALA A 57 -6.97 1.54 -7.30
CA ALA A 57 -8.13 1.17 -6.51
C ALA A 57 -8.30 1.99 -5.21
N LEU A 58 -7.19 2.43 -4.60
CA LEU A 58 -7.22 3.15 -3.33
C LEU A 58 -7.20 4.66 -3.55
N SER A 59 -8.09 5.37 -2.84
CA SER A 59 -8.14 6.84 -2.84
C SER A 59 -7.15 7.39 -1.80
N PRO A 60 -6.24 8.31 -2.15
CA PRO A 60 -5.35 8.95 -1.19
C PRO A 60 -6.12 9.73 -0.12
N ALA A 61 -5.78 9.51 1.15
CA ALA A 61 -6.41 10.15 2.31
C ALA A 61 -5.34 10.59 3.32
N PRO A 62 -5.09 11.89 3.48
CA PRO A 62 -4.15 12.38 4.49
C PRO A 62 -4.68 12.10 5.91
N ASP A 63 -3.84 11.54 6.79
CA ASP A 63 -4.13 11.31 8.20
C ASP A 63 -2.86 11.51 9.04
N GLU A 64 -2.83 12.55 9.87
CA GLU A 64 -1.67 12.89 10.72
C GLU A 64 -1.34 11.80 11.76
N ARG A 65 -2.26 10.88 12.04
CA ARG A 65 -2.04 9.76 12.96
C ARG A 65 -1.34 8.58 12.30
N CYS A 66 -1.23 8.59 10.98
CA CYS A 66 -0.56 7.53 10.22
C CYS A 66 0.95 7.61 10.42
N ARG A 67 1.59 6.48 10.76
CA ARG A 67 3.06 6.45 10.90
C ARG A 67 3.77 6.26 9.58
N VAL A 68 3.16 5.46 8.71
CA VAL A 68 3.67 5.11 7.38
C VAL A 68 2.46 5.14 6.42
N LEU A 69 2.38 4.24 5.45
CA LEU A 69 1.13 4.01 4.71
C LEU A 69 0.24 3.03 5.48
N ALA A 70 -1.07 3.22 5.35
CA ALA A 70 -2.08 2.31 5.89
C ALA A 70 -3.27 2.22 4.93
N THR A 71 -4.04 1.15 5.00
CA THR A 71 -5.27 1.01 4.21
C THR A 71 -6.37 0.31 4.98
N ASP A 72 -7.62 0.69 4.69
CA ASP A 72 -8.85 -0.01 5.08
C ASP A 72 -9.44 -0.84 3.93
N GLY A 73 -8.77 -0.85 2.76
CA GLY A 73 -9.22 -1.49 1.53
C GLY A 73 -9.98 -0.58 0.57
N GLN A 74 -10.23 0.68 0.93
CA GLN A 74 -10.84 1.71 0.08
C GLN A 74 -9.95 2.94 -0.05
N SER A 75 -9.30 3.32 1.04
CA SER A 75 -8.41 4.49 1.11
C SER A 75 -6.98 4.08 1.37
N LEU A 76 -6.05 4.89 0.86
CA LEU A 76 -4.64 4.85 1.19
C LEU A 76 -4.33 6.02 2.12
N PHE A 77 -4.19 5.73 3.40
CA PHE A 77 -3.89 6.72 4.42
C PHE A 77 -2.40 6.99 4.51
N TYR A 78 -2.03 8.26 4.71
CA TYR A 78 -0.63 8.68 4.82
C TYR A 78 -0.50 9.97 5.65
N GLN A 79 0.62 10.12 6.34
CA GLN A 79 0.98 11.38 6.97
C GLN A 79 1.73 12.26 5.95
N PRO A 80 1.19 13.44 5.56
CA PRO A 80 1.74 14.26 4.49
C PRO A 80 3.22 14.62 4.67
N SER A 81 3.59 15.17 5.81
CA SER A 81 4.98 15.60 6.07
C SER A 81 5.98 14.44 6.06
N HIS A 82 5.58 13.26 6.55
CA HIS A 82 6.43 12.07 6.53
C HIS A 82 6.58 11.51 5.12
N LEU A 83 5.49 11.45 4.36
CA LEU A 83 5.49 10.98 2.97
C LEU A 83 6.42 11.82 2.08
N LEU A 84 6.35 13.15 2.21
CA LEU A 84 7.19 14.07 1.45
C LEU A 84 8.68 13.85 1.75
N ARG A 85 9.04 13.73 3.03
CA ARG A 85 10.42 13.41 3.43
C ARG A 85 10.87 12.07 2.87
N LEU A 86 10.04 11.04 3.00
CA LEU A 86 10.35 9.70 2.50
C LEU A 86 10.59 9.70 0.99
N TYR A 87 9.78 10.45 0.24
CA TYR A 87 9.96 10.60 -1.20
C TYR A 87 11.26 11.31 -1.56
N GLN A 88 11.64 12.35 -0.81
CA GLN A 88 12.91 13.07 -1.01
C GLN A 88 14.12 12.19 -0.70
N ASP A 89 14.05 11.43 0.38
CA ASP A 89 15.16 10.60 0.85
C ASP A 89 15.34 9.33 0.00
N ASN A 90 14.25 8.64 -0.33
CA ASN A 90 14.29 7.36 -1.04
C ASN A 90 13.00 7.07 -1.84
N PRO A 91 12.86 7.61 -3.06
CA PRO A 91 11.68 7.38 -3.91
C PRO A 91 11.41 5.89 -4.18
N LYS A 92 12.47 5.07 -4.32
CA LYS A 92 12.31 3.62 -4.57
C LYS A 92 11.72 2.88 -3.38
N TYR A 93 12.05 3.32 -2.18
CA TYR A 93 11.45 2.75 -0.98
C TYR A 93 9.95 3.09 -0.92
N LEU A 94 9.56 4.31 -1.27
CA LEU A 94 8.16 4.70 -1.34
C LEU A 94 7.39 3.92 -2.42
N ASN A 95 7.99 3.68 -3.60
CA ASN A 95 7.41 2.83 -4.62
C ASN A 95 7.14 1.41 -4.08
N ARG A 96 8.12 0.85 -3.38
CA ARG A 96 8.00 -0.46 -2.77
C ARG A 96 6.89 -0.50 -1.72
N LEU A 97 6.86 0.49 -0.83
CA LEU A 97 5.86 0.62 0.23
C LEU A 97 4.44 0.77 -0.34
N TYR A 98 4.27 1.57 -1.39
CA TYR A 98 3.00 1.70 -2.10
C TYR A 98 2.54 0.34 -2.66
N LEU A 99 3.41 -0.35 -3.39
CA LEU A 99 3.11 -1.67 -3.96
C LEU A 99 2.81 -2.71 -2.88
N HIS A 100 3.53 -2.67 -1.75
CA HIS A 100 3.31 -3.51 -0.59
C HIS A 100 1.88 -3.37 -0.06
N THR A 101 1.45 -2.13 0.22
CA THR A 101 0.09 -1.86 0.70
C THR A 101 -0.98 -2.28 -0.31
N ILE A 102 -0.76 -2.07 -1.62
CA ILE A 102 -1.66 -2.56 -2.68
C ILE A 102 -1.77 -4.09 -2.67
N PHE A 103 -0.66 -4.81 -2.50
CA PHE A 103 -0.68 -6.27 -2.48
C PHE A 103 -1.44 -6.85 -1.29
N HIS A 104 -1.51 -6.17 -0.15
CA HIS A 104 -2.41 -6.59 0.93
C HIS A 104 -3.88 -6.62 0.48
N CYS A 105 -4.30 -5.66 -0.35
CA CYS A 105 -5.65 -5.66 -0.93
C CYS A 105 -5.82 -6.76 -2.00
N VAL A 106 -4.85 -6.89 -2.91
CA VAL A 106 -4.88 -7.90 -3.99
C VAL A 106 -4.95 -9.32 -3.42
N PHE A 107 -4.18 -9.62 -2.38
CA PHE A 107 -4.19 -10.93 -1.71
C PHE A 107 -5.28 -11.05 -0.64
N ARG A 108 -6.08 -10.00 -0.45
CA ARG A 108 -7.21 -9.97 0.49
C ARG A 108 -6.81 -10.19 1.95
N HIS A 109 -5.58 -9.85 2.33
CA HIS A 109 -5.04 -10.06 3.67
C HIS A 109 -5.88 -9.41 4.77
N LEU A 110 -6.45 -8.23 4.48
CA LEU A 110 -7.30 -7.47 5.38
C LEU A 110 -8.53 -8.26 5.87
N TRP A 111 -9.04 -9.15 5.02
CA TRP A 111 -10.31 -9.87 5.25
C TRP A 111 -10.14 -11.36 5.58
N LEU A 112 -8.93 -11.89 5.42
CA LEU A 112 -8.66 -13.32 5.58
C LEU A 112 -8.08 -13.71 6.95
N LYS A 113 -8.05 -12.79 7.91
CA LYS A 113 -7.51 -13.03 9.24
C LYS A 113 -8.22 -14.19 9.96
N GLY A 114 -9.56 -14.21 9.95
CA GLY A 114 -10.36 -15.18 10.67
C GLY A 114 -10.01 -15.16 12.18
N ARG A 115 -9.86 -16.34 12.79
CA ARG A 115 -9.52 -16.50 14.21
C ARG A 115 -8.03 -16.44 14.54
N ARG A 116 -7.18 -16.05 13.60
CA ARG A 116 -5.72 -15.97 13.80
C ARG A 116 -5.36 -14.82 14.72
N GLU A 117 -4.26 -14.99 15.45
CA GLU A 117 -3.69 -13.94 16.29
C GLU A 117 -3.30 -12.73 15.40
N PRO A 118 -3.79 -11.50 15.71
CA PRO A 118 -3.67 -10.36 14.79
C PRO A 118 -2.23 -9.95 14.45
N GLN A 119 -1.33 -9.90 15.44
CA GLN A 119 0.04 -9.44 15.23
C GLN A 119 0.81 -10.46 14.38
N LEU A 120 0.64 -11.74 14.67
CA LEU A 120 1.29 -12.81 13.92
C LEU A 120 0.73 -12.94 12.51
N TRP A 121 -0.59 -12.68 12.33
CA TRP A 121 -1.19 -12.62 11.00
C TRP A 121 -0.65 -11.45 10.18
N SER A 122 -0.53 -10.25 10.78
CA SER A 122 0.08 -9.09 10.14
C SER A 122 1.49 -9.40 9.63
N LEU A 123 2.35 -9.93 10.51
CA LEU A 123 3.71 -10.32 10.13
C LEU A 123 3.73 -11.38 9.01
N ALA A 124 2.83 -12.35 9.06
CA ALA A 124 2.72 -13.37 8.01
C ALA A 124 2.36 -12.76 6.64
N CYS A 125 1.45 -11.79 6.64
CA CYS A 125 1.06 -11.06 5.45
C CYS A 125 2.21 -10.23 4.88
N ASP A 126 2.97 -9.54 5.75
CA ASP A 126 4.13 -8.74 5.34
C ASP A 126 5.21 -9.62 4.70
N ILE A 127 5.55 -10.74 5.33
CA ILE A 127 6.53 -11.68 4.79
C ILE A 127 6.08 -12.20 3.40
N ALA A 128 4.80 -12.54 3.26
CA ALA A 128 4.27 -13.05 2.00
C ALA A 128 4.30 -11.99 0.89
N VAL A 129 3.89 -10.76 1.18
CA VAL A 129 3.94 -9.63 0.23
C VAL A 129 5.38 -9.31 -0.15
N GLU A 130 6.26 -9.19 0.82
CA GLU A 130 7.66 -8.85 0.60
C GLU A 130 8.38 -9.93 -0.24
N ASN A 131 8.05 -11.21 -0.05
CA ASN A 131 8.58 -12.29 -0.88
C ASN A 131 8.15 -12.13 -2.35
N VAL A 132 6.88 -11.79 -2.59
CA VAL A 132 6.40 -11.51 -3.95
C VAL A 132 7.14 -10.33 -4.56
N ILE A 133 7.25 -9.20 -3.85
CA ILE A 133 7.95 -8.00 -4.37
C ILE A 133 9.42 -8.28 -4.65
N ASP A 134 10.09 -9.01 -3.77
CA ASP A 134 11.50 -9.42 -3.96
C ASP A 134 11.67 -10.30 -5.22
N SER A 135 10.68 -11.13 -5.55
CA SER A 135 10.68 -11.99 -6.73
C SER A 135 10.45 -11.26 -8.05
N LEU A 136 9.81 -10.08 -8.04
CA LEU A 136 9.48 -9.32 -9.25
C LEU A 136 10.72 -8.80 -9.99
N ASN A 137 11.86 -8.65 -9.32
CA ASN A 137 13.15 -8.21 -9.87
C ASN A 137 13.05 -6.92 -10.74
N ARG A 138 12.23 -5.95 -10.32
CA ARG A 138 12.08 -4.65 -10.99
C ARG A 138 12.86 -3.56 -10.27
N THR A 139 13.59 -2.75 -11.04
CA THR A 139 14.48 -1.71 -10.50
C THR A 139 13.76 -0.64 -9.69
N SER A 140 12.48 -0.39 -9.98
CA SER A 140 11.62 0.59 -9.28
C SER A 140 11.32 0.21 -7.84
N VAL A 141 11.36 -1.09 -7.50
CA VAL A 141 11.01 -1.62 -6.17
C VAL A 141 12.09 -2.53 -5.57
N LYS A 142 13.17 -2.76 -6.32
CA LYS A 142 14.26 -3.67 -5.89
C LYS A 142 15.01 -3.11 -4.69
N ARG A 143 15.27 -3.98 -3.70
CA ARG A 143 16.21 -3.74 -2.60
C ARG A 143 17.16 -4.93 -2.48
N PRO A 144 18.34 -4.75 -1.88
CA PRO A 144 19.20 -5.88 -1.53
C PRO A 144 18.48 -6.82 -0.56
N LEU A 145 18.58 -8.12 -0.81
CA LEU A 145 18.07 -9.13 0.12
C LEU A 145 19.02 -9.25 1.31
N THR A 146 18.51 -9.04 2.50
CA THR A 146 19.23 -9.29 3.74
C THR A 146 19.36 -10.79 4.01
N TYR A 147 20.33 -11.16 4.83
CA TYR A 147 20.45 -12.55 5.30
C TYR A 147 19.17 -13.04 6.00
N VAL A 148 18.55 -12.16 6.80
CA VAL A 148 17.31 -12.49 7.51
C VAL A 148 16.18 -12.86 6.54
N ARG A 149 16.00 -12.10 5.45
CA ARG A 149 15.01 -12.41 4.41
C ARG A 149 15.29 -13.72 3.70
N GLN A 150 16.52 -13.88 3.24
CA GLN A 150 16.93 -15.09 2.53
C GLN A 150 16.70 -16.35 3.37
N ASN A 151 17.14 -16.31 4.63
CA ASN A 151 16.99 -17.41 5.57
C ASN A 151 15.50 -17.70 5.87
N ALA A 152 14.69 -16.67 6.11
CA ALA A 152 13.26 -16.83 6.34
C ALA A 152 12.57 -17.49 5.13
N TYR A 153 12.80 -17.01 3.92
CA TYR A 153 12.20 -17.58 2.71
C TYR A 153 12.61 -19.03 2.48
N GLN A 154 13.89 -19.35 2.71
CA GLN A 154 14.39 -20.72 2.60
C GLN A 154 13.72 -21.67 3.59
N GLN A 155 13.64 -21.27 4.88
CA GLN A 155 13.00 -22.09 5.91
C GLN A 155 11.50 -22.29 5.63
N ILE A 156 10.79 -21.21 5.28
CA ILE A 156 9.37 -21.30 4.96
C ILE A 156 9.14 -22.23 3.77
N THR A 157 9.91 -22.08 2.69
CA THR A 157 9.76 -22.92 1.49
C THR A 157 10.09 -24.39 1.77
N ALA A 158 11.06 -24.67 2.65
CA ALA A 158 11.42 -26.04 3.03
C ALA A 158 10.29 -26.74 3.82
N GLU A 159 9.56 -26.00 4.68
CA GLU A 159 8.51 -26.57 5.53
C GLU A 159 7.10 -26.47 4.93
N GLU A 160 6.80 -25.40 4.22
CA GLU A 160 5.44 -25.03 3.79
C GLU A 160 5.25 -25.00 2.25
N THR A 161 6.29 -25.30 1.49
CA THR A 161 6.27 -25.36 0.01
C THR A 161 6.12 -23.98 -0.67
N VAL A 162 5.34 -23.05 -0.09
CA VAL A 162 5.05 -21.73 -0.68
C VAL A 162 5.05 -20.63 0.38
N VAL A 163 5.59 -19.45 0.01
CA VAL A 163 5.58 -18.26 0.88
C VAL A 163 4.29 -17.47 0.63
N ALA A 164 3.20 -17.89 1.28
CA ALA A 164 1.91 -17.22 1.27
C ALA A 164 1.44 -16.99 2.72
N ALA A 165 0.52 -16.04 2.98
CA ALA A 165 0.18 -15.61 4.33
C ALA A 165 -0.23 -16.76 5.27
N ALA A 166 -1.07 -17.68 4.84
CA ALA A 166 -1.52 -18.80 5.70
C ALA A 166 -0.42 -19.84 6.00
N PRO A 167 0.39 -20.31 5.03
CA PRO A 167 1.60 -21.10 5.30
C PRO A 167 2.59 -20.39 6.21
N VAL A 168 2.91 -19.12 5.91
CA VAL A 168 3.82 -18.33 6.74
C VAL A 168 3.31 -18.20 8.17
N TYR A 169 2.01 -17.98 8.36
CA TYR A 169 1.40 -17.92 9.70
C TYR A 169 1.64 -19.23 10.48
N ARG A 170 1.42 -20.41 9.86
CA ARG A 170 1.69 -21.70 10.49
C ARG A 170 3.16 -21.86 10.87
N TRP A 171 4.07 -21.44 9.99
CA TRP A 171 5.49 -21.45 10.28
C TRP A 171 5.85 -20.54 11.45
N LEU A 172 5.29 -19.31 11.49
CA LEU A 172 5.53 -18.34 12.58
C LEU A 172 5.05 -18.85 13.95
N THR A 173 3.94 -19.62 14.01
CA THR A 173 3.44 -20.16 15.29
C THR A 173 4.43 -21.13 15.96
N ARG A 174 5.43 -21.62 15.24
CA ARG A 174 6.48 -22.53 15.74
C ARG A 174 7.78 -21.79 16.10
N GLN A 175 7.86 -20.49 15.84
CA GLN A 175 9.09 -19.72 16.05
C GLN A 175 9.24 -19.23 17.49
N THR A 176 10.49 -19.03 17.91
CA THR A 176 10.79 -18.44 19.22
C THR A 176 10.52 -16.93 19.23
N PRO A 177 10.25 -16.33 20.40
CA PRO A 177 10.05 -14.88 20.50
C PRO A 177 11.24 -14.04 19.99
N GLY A 178 12.45 -14.58 20.06
CA GLY A 178 13.65 -13.92 19.53
C GLY A 178 13.62 -13.82 18.01
N VAL A 179 13.27 -14.91 17.35
CA VAL A 179 13.12 -14.96 15.87
C VAL A 179 11.98 -14.05 15.43
N LEU A 180 10.83 -14.08 16.11
CA LEU A 180 9.69 -13.22 15.79
C LEU A 180 10.08 -11.74 15.82
N ARG A 181 10.73 -11.26 16.89
CA ARG A 181 11.20 -9.87 16.96
C ARG A 181 12.19 -9.50 15.85
N GLN A 182 13.03 -10.43 15.40
CA GLN A 182 13.95 -10.20 14.29
C GLN A 182 13.19 -10.06 12.97
N LEU A 183 12.20 -10.91 12.73
CA LEU A 183 11.35 -10.86 11.55
C LEU A 183 10.49 -9.59 11.53
N GLU A 184 9.89 -9.18 12.65
CA GLU A 184 9.15 -7.93 12.77
C GLU A 184 9.99 -6.72 12.33
N ARG A 185 11.23 -6.61 12.82
CA ARG A 185 12.15 -5.51 12.45
C ARG A 185 12.50 -5.48 10.97
N GLU A 186 12.50 -6.64 10.32
CA GLU A 186 12.89 -6.78 8.93
C GLU A 186 11.72 -6.60 7.95
N PHE A 187 10.53 -7.07 8.31
CA PHE A 187 9.42 -7.21 7.38
C PHE A 187 8.27 -6.22 7.59
N VAL A 188 8.04 -5.73 8.82
CA VAL A 188 6.95 -4.77 9.07
C VAL A 188 7.32 -3.43 8.45
N THR A 189 6.55 -3.01 7.45
CA THR A 189 6.81 -1.81 6.65
C THR A 189 5.66 -0.83 6.61
N ASP A 190 4.41 -1.28 6.74
CA ASP A 190 3.20 -0.46 6.74
C ASP A 190 2.39 -0.60 8.04
N ASP A 191 1.21 0.01 8.10
CA ASP A 191 0.39 0.10 9.31
C ASP A 191 -0.95 -0.60 9.11
N HIS A 192 -1.15 -1.71 9.82
CA HIS A 192 -2.34 -2.55 9.72
C HIS A 192 -3.47 -2.17 10.71
N ARG A 193 -3.35 -1.07 11.44
CA ARG A 193 -4.35 -0.68 12.47
C ARG A 193 -5.74 -0.43 11.93
N LEU A 194 -5.84 -0.09 10.64
CA LEU A 194 -7.11 0.19 9.96
C LEU A 194 -7.73 -1.05 9.30
N TRP A 195 -7.09 -2.20 9.39
CA TRP A 195 -7.69 -3.43 8.88
C TRP A 195 -8.95 -3.77 9.67
N PRO A 196 -9.99 -4.33 9.02
CA PRO A 196 -11.22 -4.73 9.69
C PRO A 196 -10.94 -5.69 10.85
N LYS A 197 -11.42 -5.34 12.05
CA LYS A 197 -11.17 -6.15 13.25
C LYS A 197 -11.98 -7.44 13.28
N ASP A 198 -13.17 -7.41 12.67
CA ASP A 198 -14.11 -8.51 12.61
C ASP A 198 -14.67 -8.62 11.18
N ALA A 199 -13.97 -9.35 10.32
CA ALA A 199 -14.64 -9.90 9.15
C ALA A 199 -15.38 -11.15 9.63
N PRO A 200 -16.73 -11.21 9.61
CA PRO A 200 -17.45 -12.43 9.93
C PRO A 200 -16.98 -13.54 8.98
N ASP A 201 -16.88 -14.76 9.49
CA ASP A 201 -16.67 -16.01 8.72
C ASP A 201 -17.88 -16.23 7.78
N GLN A 202 -18.10 -15.33 6.86
CA GLN A 202 -19.06 -15.58 5.78
C GLN A 202 -18.32 -16.23 4.62
N PRO A 203 -18.74 -17.42 4.17
CA PRO A 203 -18.38 -17.88 2.85
C PRO A 203 -18.97 -16.85 1.87
N GLN A 204 -18.14 -15.94 1.39
CA GLN A 204 -18.57 -15.01 0.35
C GLN A 204 -18.96 -15.85 -0.87
N GLN A 205 -20.26 -15.91 -1.15
CA GLN A 205 -20.73 -16.25 -2.47
C GLN A 205 -19.93 -15.40 -3.47
N LEU A 206 -19.08 -16.07 -4.24
CA LEU A 206 -18.48 -15.50 -5.42
C LEU A 206 -19.63 -15.06 -6.32
N SER A 207 -19.97 -13.80 -6.25
CA SER A 207 -20.78 -13.15 -7.29
C SER A 207 -19.95 -13.24 -8.56
N LEU A 208 -20.24 -14.24 -9.36
CA LEU A 208 -19.77 -14.33 -10.74
C LEU A 208 -20.30 -13.09 -11.44
N ILE A 209 -19.45 -12.09 -11.60
CA ILE A 209 -19.68 -11.02 -12.56
C ILE A 209 -19.64 -11.73 -13.91
N HIS A 210 -20.82 -11.94 -14.48
CA HIS A 210 -20.94 -12.34 -15.88
C HIS A 210 -20.41 -11.19 -16.73
N ILE A 211 -19.30 -11.48 -17.42
CA ILE A 211 -18.81 -10.69 -18.56
C ILE A 211 -19.70 -10.98 -19.76
#